data_2361cdbda275606c99a5eafd4936c65e
#
_entry.id   2361cdbda275606c99a5eafd4936c65e
#
_cell.length_a   1.000
_cell.length_b   1.000
_cell.length_c   1.000
_cell.angle_alpha   90.00
_cell.angle_beta   90.00
_cell.angle_gamma   90.00
#
_symmetry.space_group_name_H-M   'P 1'
#
loop_
_entity.id
_entity.type
_entity.pdbx_description
1 polymer ?
#
loop_
_entity_poly.entity_id
_entity_poly.type
_entity_poly.pdbx_seq_one_letter_code
_entity_poly.pdbx_strand_id
1 'polypeptide(L)'
;ILHRLVGSEMCIRDREQGVAELAYPVNDQPGNCTRFLLLRRGPQPQQTQASRTSLAFSLHANAPGALLQALEIFAARGLNMSRIESRPSKRELGEYVFFVDLEAAGQQVAEVCTALQPLCERLALFGSYPITDDTVSP
;
A
#
# COMPACT_ATOMS: atom_id res chain seq x y z
N ILE A 1 3.57 -8.45 19.09
CA ILE A 1 4.94 -8.01 19.42
C ILE A 1 5.38 -7.14 18.27
N LEU A 2 5.33 -5.84 18.48
CA LEU A 2 5.87 -4.85 17.54
C LEU A 2 7.39 -4.87 17.68
N HIS A 3 8.08 -5.52 16.76
CA HIS A 3 9.50 -5.26 16.60
C HIS A 3 9.65 -3.99 15.75
N ARG A 4 10.16 -2.96 16.37
CA ARG A 4 10.57 -1.70 15.79
C ARG A 4 11.69 -1.98 14.77
N LEU A 5 11.38 -1.95 13.50
CA LEU A 5 12.36 -2.00 12.42
C LEU A 5 12.79 -0.57 12.12
N VAL A 6 13.83 -0.11 12.78
CA VAL A 6 14.49 1.16 12.54
C VAL A 6 15.78 0.89 11.78
N GLY A 7 15.85 1.35 10.55
CA GLY A 7 17.02 1.22 9.71
C GLY A 7 16.64 0.83 8.27
N SER A 8 17.51 1.14 7.31
CA SER A 8 17.41 0.57 5.97
C SER A 8 17.57 -0.95 6.04
N GLU A 9 17.07 -1.69 5.05
CA GLU A 9 17.27 -3.15 4.97
C GLU A 9 18.75 -3.55 5.14
N MET A 10 19.67 -2.70 4.70
CA MET A 10 21.11 -2.90 4.84
C MET A 10 21.53 -2.87 6.31
N CYS A 11 21.09 -1.90 7.11
CA CYS A 11 21.44 -1.81 8.52
C CYS A 11 20.91 -3.00 9.35
N ILE A 12 19.75 -3.55 8.99
CA ILE A 12 19.20 -4.74 9.63
C ILE A 12 20.10 -5.95 9.35
N ARG A 13 20.47 -6.13 8.10
CA ARG A 13 21.34 -7.24 7.65
C ARG A 13 22.74 -7.15 8.26
N ASP A 14 23.33 -5.96 8.30
CA ASP A 14 24.64 -5.71 8.86
C ASP A 14 24.68 -6.06 10.35
N ARG A 15 23.63 -5.67 11.09
CA ARG A 15 23.48 -6.03 12.52
C ARG A 15 23.32 -7.53 12.73
N GLU A 16 22.55 -8.22 11.88
CA GLU A 16 22.40 -9.68 11.94
C GLU A 16 23.69 -10.43 11.61
N GLN A 17 24.53 -9.85 10.77
CA GLN A 17 25.84 -10.42 10.39
C GLN A 17 26.98 -9.99 11.32
N GLY A 18 26.71 -9.20 12.36
CA GLY A 18 27.71 -8.73 13.30
C GLY A 18 28.73 -7.76 12.72
N VAL A 19 28.41 -7.07 11.64
CA VAL A 19 29.27 -6.05 11.02
C VAL A 19 29.20 -4.77 11.86
N ALA A 20 30.34 -4.18 12.13
CA ALA A 20 30.43 -2.94 12.91
C ALA A 20 30.00 -1.75 12.09
N GLU A 21 29.10 -0.93 12.63
CA GLU A 21 28.65 0.32 12.04
C GLU A 21 29.76 1.38 12.20
N LEU A 22 30.23 1.93 11.09
CA LEU A 22 31.30 2.95 11.10
C LEU A 22 30.73 4.38 11.14
N ALA A 23 29.56 4.61 10.54
CA ALA A 23 28.89 5.90 10.52
C ALA A 23 27.37 5.73 10.27
N TYR A 24 26.57 6.50 11.00
CA TYR A 24 25.11 6.57 10.83
C TYR A 24 24.60 7.93 11.35
N PRO A 25 23.66 8.58 10.62
CA PRO A 25 23.15 8.30 9.27
C PRO A 25 24.10 8.79 8.16
N VAL A 26 24.14 8.07 7.02
CA VAL A 26 24.94 8.42 5.86
C VAL A 26 24.10 8.75 4.62
N ASN A 27 22.84 9.12 4.83
CA ASN A 27 21.91 9.45 3.76
C ASN A 27 22.20 10.84 3.17
N ASP A 28 22.30 10.92 1.86
CA ASP A 28 22.53 12.16 1.12
C ASP A 28 21.32 13.10 1.13
N GLN A 29 20.13 12.57 1.40
CA GLN A 29 18.88 13.32 1.43
C GLN A 29 18.17 13.15 2.77
N PRO A 30 18.11 14.19 3.60
CA PRO A 30 17.27 14.19 4.78
C PRO A 30 15.80 14.08 4.35
N GLY A 31 15.09 13.09 4.85
CA GLY A 31 13.68 12.82 4.51
C GLY A 31 13.47 11.62 3.58
N ASN A 32 14.50 10.86 3.24
CA ASN A 32 14.34 9.58 2.59
C ASN A 32 13.69 8.58 3.56
N CYS A 33 12.45 8.22 3.29
CA CYS A 33 11.66 7.32 4.12
C CYS A 33 11.38 6.01 3.38
N THR A 34 11.68 4.89 4.01
CA THR A 34 11.29 3.57 3.51
C THR A 34 9.99 3.14 4.18
N ARG A 35 9.01 2.76 3.37
CA ARG A 35 7.74 2.24 3.84
C ARG A 35 7.83 0.74 4.05
N PHE A 36 7.52 0.29 5.25
CA PHE A 36 7.40 -1.13 5.59
C PHE A 36 5.92 -1.50 5.80
N LEU A 37 5.53 -2.70 5.34
CA LEU A 37 4.20 -3.25 5.54
C LEU A 37 4.32 -4.51 6.40
N LEU A 38 3.63 -4.53 7.52
CA LEU A 38 3.49 -5.73 8.32
C LEU A 38 2.31 -6.55 7.78
N LEU A 39 2.60 -7.72 7.22
CA LEU A 39 1.60 -8.62 6.65
C LEU A 39 1.29 -9.77 7.60
N ARG A 40 0.02 -10.12 7.68
CA ARG A 40 -0.46 -11.24 8.48
C ARG A 40 -1.46 -12.08 7.68
N ARG A 41 -1.42 -13.40 7.85
CA ARG A 41 -2.45 -14.31 7.33
C ARG A 41 -3.62 -14.40 8.32
N GLY A 42 -4.84 -14.51 7.79
CA GLY A 42 -6.05 -14.70 8.58
C GLY A 42 -7.00 -13.51 8.55
N PRO A 43 -8.12 -13.58 9.28
CA PRO A 43 -9.10 -12.52 9.31
C PRO A 43 -8.48 -11.25 9.88
N GLN A 44 -8.85 -10.13 9.26
CA GLN A 44 -8.39 -8.83 9.71
C GLN A 44 -8.99 -8.50 11.08
N PRO A 45 -8.21 -8.14 12.09
CA PRO A 45 -8.77 -7.62 13.33
C PRO A 45 -9.49 -6.30 13.03
N GLN A 46 -10.63 -6.07 13.69
CA GLN A 46 -11.26 -4.76 13.65
C GLN A 46 -10.32 -3.73 14.28
N GLN A 47 -9.71 -2.92 13.44
CA GLN A 47 -8.84 -1.84 13.91
C GLN A 47 -9.66 -0.56 13.97
N THR A 48 -9.95 -0.11 15.17
CA THR A 48 -10.71 1.13 15.43
C THR A 48 -9.95 2.39 15.00
N GLN A 49 -8.67 2.30 14.73
CA GLN A 49 -7.80 3.42 14.33
C GLN A 49 -7.26 3.28 12.90
N ALA A 50 -7.85 2.42 12.08
CA ALA A 50 -7.43 2.30 10.70
C ALA A 50 -7.71 3.60 9.94
N SER A 51 -6.69 4.17 9.31
CA SER A 51 -6.76 5.42 8.53
C SER A 51 -6.42 5.21 7.05
N ARG A 52 -5.87 4.05 6.71
CA ARG A 52 -5.47 3.72 5.34
C ARG A 52 -5.91 2.33 4.96
N THR A 53 -6.24 2.14 3.69
CA THR A 53 -6.61 0.85 3.12
C THR A 53 -5.82 0.59 1.86
N SER A 54 -5.26 -0.61 1.73
CA SER A 54 -4.62 -1.08 0.50
C SER A 54 -5.51 -2.07 -0.22
N LEU A 55 -5.63 -1.88 -1.52
CA LEU A 55 -6.34 -2.79 -2.43
C LEU A 55 -5.58 -2.93 -3.76
N ALA A 56 -5.89 -3.99 -4.49
CA ALA A 56 -5.41 -4.15 -5.85
C ALA A 56 -6.55 -4.59 -6.75
N PHE A 57 -6.53 -4.14 -8.01
CA PHE A 57 -7.52 -4.54 -9.00
C PHE A 57 -6.91 -4.67 -10.38
N SER A 58 -7.49 -5.53 -11.21
CA SER A 58 -7.29 -5.57 -12.66
C SER A 58 -8.62 -5.25 -13.35
N LEU A 59 -8.55 -4.59 -14.49
CA LEU A 59 -9.73 -4.16 -15.27
C LEU A 59 -10.06 -5.22 -16.33
N HIS A 60 -11.34 -5.36 -16.68
CA HIS A 60 -11.78 -6.29 -17.72
C HIS A 60 -11.24 -5.94 -19.12
N ALA A 61 -10.95 -4.69 -19.38
CA ALA A 61 -10.45 -4.25 -20.66
C ALA A 61 -9.26 -3.30 -20.51
N ASN A 62 -8.23 -3.52 -21.31
CA ASN A 62 -7.17 -2.54 -21.51
C ASN A 62 -7.59 -1.57 -22.61
N ALA A 63 -8.52 -0.68 -22.29
CA ALA A 63 -9.09 0.29 -23.20
C ALA A 63 -8.83 1.73 -22.73
N PRO A 64 -8.77 2.69 -23.65
CA PRO A 64 -8.68 4.10 -23.28
C PRO A 64 -9.81 4.50 -22.33
N GLY A 65 -9.47 5.12 -21.20
CA GLY A 65 -10.42 5.55 -20.18
C GLY A 65 -10.84 4.50 -19.14
N ALA A 66 -10.48 3.23 -19.29
CA ALA A 66 -10.86 2.19 -18.33
C ALA A 66 -10.35 2.49 -16.91
N LEU A 67 -9.10 2.91 -16.78
CA LEU A 67 -8.56 3.33 -15.48
C LEU A 67 -9.24 4.60 -14.95
N LEU A 68 -9.58 5.54 -15.83
CA LEU A 68 -10.28 6.77 -15.44
C LEU A 68 -11.62 6.46 -14.75
N GLN A 69 -12.41 5.53 -15.28
CA GLN A 69 -13.67 5.10 -14.67
C GLN A 69 -13.48 4.56 -13.25
N ALA A 70 -12.41 3.81 -13.02
CA ALA A 70 -12.06 3.34 -11.66
C ALA A 70 -11.66 4.49 -10.74
N LEU A 71 -10.89 5.46 -11.25
CA LEU A 71 -10.45 6.64 -10.47
C LEU A 71 -11.62 7.59 -10.15
N GLU A 72 -12.60 7.71 -11.05
CA GLU A 72 -13.83 8.48 -10.82
C GLU A 72 -14.64 7.95 -9.64
N ILE A 73 -14.61 6.64 -9.39
CA ILE A 73 -15.28 6.04 -8.22
C ILE A 73 -14.68 6.57 -6.91
N PHE A 74 -13.36 6.73 -6.84
CA PHE A 74 -12.70 7.29 -5.67
C PHE A 74 -13.00 8.78 -5.53
N ALA A 75 -12.88 9.53 -6.63
CA ALA A 75 -13.12 10.97 -6.65
C ALA A 75 -14.57 11.32 -6.28
N ALA A 76 -15.56 10.60 -6.81
CA ALA A 76 -16.97 10.82 -6.50
C ALA A 76 -17.32 10.60 -5.02
N ARG A 77 -16.49 9.85 -4.29
CA ARG A 77 -16.63 9.60 -2.85
C ARG A 77 -15.74 10.46 -1.99
N GLY A 78 -15.01 11.40 -2.60
CA GLY A 78 -14.09 12.28 -1.89
C GLY A 78 -12.90 11.56 -1.25
N LEU A 79 -12.51 10.39 -1.78
CA LEU A 79 -11.42 9.61 -1.23
C LEU A 79 -10.10 10.01 -1.84
N ASN A 80 -9.13 10.31 -0.98
CA ASN A 80 -7.78 10.59 -1.39
C ASN A 80 -6.99 9.30 -1.60
N MET A 81 -6.25 9.24 -2.73
CA MET A 81 -5.28 8.19 -3.00
C MET A 81 -3.89 8.65 -2.60
N SER A 82 -3.28 7.99 -1.64
CA SER A 82 -1.89 8.27 -1.25
C SER A 82 -0.86 7.53 -2.10
N ARG A 83 -1.30 6.51 -2.86
CA ARG A 83 -0.46 5.73 -3.76
C ARG A 83 -1.28 5.10 -4.88
N ILE A 84 -0.70 5.09 -6.07
CA ILE A 84 -1.11 4.24 -7.18
C ILE A 84 0.12 3.69 -7.88
N GLU A 85 0.14 2.39 -8.13
CA GLU A 85 1.23 1.70 -8.83
C GLU A 85 0.62 0.66 -9.76
N SER A 86 1.08 0.62 -11.00
CA SER A 86 0.70 -0.41 -11.96
C SER A 86 1.82 -1.41 -12.16
N ARG A 87 1.47 -2.69 -12.21
CA ARG A 87 2.40 -3.78 -12.54
C ARG A 87 1.79 -4.69 -13.59
N PRO A 88 2.59 -5.14 -14.59
CA PRO A 88 2.11 -6.11 -15.56
C PRO A 88 1.72 -7.43 -14.86
N SER A 89 0.60 -8.02 -15.27
CA SER A 89 0.05 -9.23 -14.64
C SER A 89 0.87 -10.49 -14.89
N LYS A 90 1.78 -10.49 -15.87
CA LYS A 90 2.55 -11.62 -16.38
C LYS A 90 1.70 -12.78 -16.97
N ARG A 91 0.40 -12.59 -17.14
CA ARG A 91 -0.50 -13.58 -17.75
C ARG A 91 -0.65 -13.34 -19.23
N GLU A 92 -1.01 -12.12 -19.60
CA GLU A 92 -1.16 -11.68 -20.98
C GLU A 92 -0.47 -10.35 -21.20
N LEU A 93 -0.02 -10.11 -22.43
CA LEU A 93 0.57 -8.85 -22.84
C LEU A 93 -0.51 -7.75 -22.77
N GLY A 94 -0.20 -6.69 -21.99
CA GLY A 94 -1.10 -5.54 -21.86
C GLY A 94 -2.04 -5.57 -20.67
N GLU A 95 -2.09 -6.64 -19.89
CA GLU A 95 -2.82 -6.65 -18.62
C GLU A 95 -2.00 -6.05 -17.48
N TYR A 96 -2.66 -5.20 -16.71
CA TYR A 96 -2.07 -4.55 -15.54
C TYR A 96 -2.87 -4.82 -14.28
N VAL A 97 -2.15 -4.97 -13.18
CA VAL A 97 -2.71 -4.93 -11.82
C VAL A 97 -2.36 -3.58 -11.21
N PHE A 98 -3.37 -2.87 -10.76
CA PHE A 98 -3.23 -1.58 -10.10
C PHE A 98 -3.26 -1.78 -8.59
N PHE A 99 -2.22 -1.34 -7.90
CA PHE A 99 -2.14 -1.32 -6.44
C PHE A 99 -2.44 0.10 -5.98
N VAL A 100 -3.41 0.25 -5.09
CA VAL A 100 -3.90 1.54 -4.62
C VAL A 100 -3.95 1.56 -3.10
N ASP A 101 -3.50 2.66 -2.52
CA ASP A 101 -3.69 2.97 -1.11
C ASP A 101 -4.63 4.17 -0.98
N LEU A 102 -5.73 3.97 -0.27
CA LEU A 102 -6.75 4.98 0.02
C LEU A 102 -6.62 5.48 1.45
N GLU A 103 -6.81 6.77 1.66
CA GLU A 103 -6.94 7.39 2.98
C GLU A 103 -8.38 7.23 3.49
N ALA A 104 -8.79 5.99 3.67
CA ALA A 104 -10.12 5.61 4.10
C ALA A 104 -10.10 4.25 4.80
N ALA A 105 -11.13 3.98 5.60
CA ALA A 105 -11.33 2.70 6.26
C ALA A 105 -12.83 2.41 6.46
N GLY A 106 -13.14 1.18 6.86
CA GLY A 106 -14.50 0.78 7.25
C GLY A 106 -15.49 0.80 6.08
N GLN A 107 -16.66 1.40 6.31
CA GLN A 107 -17.79 1.36 5.38
C GLN A 107 -17.50 2.01 4.02
N GLN A 108 -16.76 3.12 3.99
CA GLN A 108 -16.38 3.80 2.76
C GLN A 108 -15.62 2.87 1.80
N VAL A 109 -14.75 2.03 2.34
CA VAL A 109 -14.00 1.04 1.56
C VAL A 109 -14.90 -0.04 1.01
N ALA A 110 -15.88 -0.52 1.78
CA ALA A 110 -16.85 -1.51 1.33
C ALA A 110 -17.69 -0.98 0.15
N GLU A 111 -18.12 0.28 0.22
CA GLU A 111 -18.84 0.97 -0.86
C GLU A 111 -18.00 1.11 -2.13
N VAL A 112 -16.72 1.44 -1.97
CA VAL A 112 -15.75 1.51 -3.08
C VAL A 112 -15.56 0.14 -3.72
N CYS A 113 -15.33 -0.90 -2.93
CA CYS A 113 -15.18 -2.26 -3.45
C CYS A 113 -16.41 -2.71 -4.23
N THR A 114 -17.61 -2.42 -3.73
CA THR A 114 -18.87 -2.73 -4.40
C THR A 114 -18.99 -2.00 -5.73
N ALA A 115 -18.60 -0.73 -5.78
CA ALA A 115 -18.66 0.09 -7.00
C ALA A 115 -17.59 -0.28 -8.04
N LEU A 116 -16.41 -0.73 -7.58
CA LEU A 116 -15.33 -1.19 -8.47
C LEU A 116 -15.61 -2.55 -9.09
N GLN A 117 -16.36 -3.42 -8.40
CA GLN A 117 -16.53 -4.81 -8.78
C GLN A 117 -17.00 -5.02 -10.24
N PRO A 118 -17.96 -4.23 -10.77
CA PRO A 118 -18.39 -4.38 -12.17
C PRO A 118 -17.34 -3.96 -13.21
N LEU A 119 -16.36 -3.14 -12.83
CA LEU A 119 -15.28 -2.70 -13.73
C LEU A 119 -14.06 -3.62 -13.70
N CYS A 120 -13.95 -4.44 -12.64
CA CYS A 120 -12.78 -5.23 -12.35
C CYS A 120 -12.96 -6.69 -12.73
N GLU A 121 -11.97 -7.26 -13.43
CA GLU A 121 -11.83 -8.71 -13.57
C GLU A 121 -11.47 -9.34 -12.22
N ARG A 122 -10.60 -8.66 -11.47
CA ARG A 122 -10.17 -9.06 -10.13
C ARG A 122 -10.09 -7.86 -9.22
N LEU A 123 -10.55 -8.05 -8.01
CA LEU A 123 -10.44 -7.08 -6.93
C LEU A 123 -9.95 -7.82 -5.66
N ALA A 124 -8.87 -7.35 -5.08
CA ALA A 124 -8.30 -7.87 -3.85
C ALA A 124 -8.18 -6.74 -2.82
N LEU A 125 -8.85 -6.90 -1.70
CA LEU A 125 -8.71 -6.02 -0.54
C LEU A 125 -7.66 -6.63 0.40
N PHE A 126 -6.54 -5.92 0.59
CA PHE A 126 -5.47 -6.38 1.50
C PHE A 126 -5.79 -6.03 2.95
N GLY A 127 -6.57 -4.98 3.16
CA GLY A 127 -7.06 -4.59 4.47
C GLY A 127 -6.85 -3.12 4.80
N SER A 128 -7.41 -2.72 5.94
CA SER A 128 -7.27 -1.38 6.50
C SER A 128 -6.34 -1.41 7.72
N TYR A 129 -5.48 -0.39 7.86
CA TYR A 129 -4.44 -0.36 8.89
C TYR A 129 -4.15 1.09 9.33
N PRO A 130 -3.65 1.28 10.56
CA PRO A 130 -3.16 2.57 11.01
C PRO A 130 -1.80 2.86 10.38
N ILE A 131 -1.48 4.13 10.24
CA ILE A 131 -0.12 4.58 9.95
C ILE A 131 0.54 4.87 11.29
N THR A 132 1.72 4.33 11.49
CA THR A 132 2.60 4.71 12.59
C THR A 132 3.82 5.39 11.99
N ASP A 133 3.96 6.67 12.24
CA ASP A 133 5.18 7.41 11.93
C ASP A 133 6.17 7.14 13.06
N ASP A 134 6.97 6.10 12.90
CA ASP A 134 8.15 5.92 13.75
C ASP A 134 9.27 6.85 13.24
N THR A 135 9.08 8.14 13.40
CA THR A 135 10.19 9.08 13.34
C THR A 135 11.08 8.81 14.55
N VAL A 136 12.17 8.10 14.29
CA VAL A 136 13.23 8.01 15.28
C VAL A 136 13.82 9.38 15.43
N SER A 137 13.46 10.05 16.50
CA SER A 137 14.27 11.19 16.97
C SER A 137 15.66 10.67 17.34
N PRO A 138 16.71 11.38 16.94
CA PRO A 138 18.08 10.99 17.15
C PRO A 138 18.43 10.79 18.62
#